data_e4a7b01bb0139b9490cf3c6d36c7d41e
#
_entry.id   e4a7b01bb0139b9490cf3c6d36c7d41e
#
_cell.length_a   1.000
_cell.length_b   1.000
_cell.length_c   1.000
_cell.angle_alpha   90.00
_cell.angle_beta   90.00
_cell.angle_gamma   90.00
#
_symmetry.space_group_name_H-M   'P 1'
#
loop_
_entity.id
_entity.type
_entity.pdbx_description
1 polymer ?
#
loop_
_entity_poly.entity_id
_entity_poly.type
_entity_poly.pdbx_seq_one_letter_code
_entity_poly.pdbx_strand_id
1 'polypeptide(L)'
;MATAIAFDGTSKRYRNGTIALREVTWSIPIGARACLLGPNGSGKTTSIRLLQGALTPTGGSVSLLGETVNGANYGDARRRCGIVPQNAGMYADLTTAEYLELARRLYGRGDLGRAIEQFGLGEHRDKRLAQLSGGFQRRVVVAAALLSEPDLLLLDEPSVGLDPVAAREVHGYLREAMKGRTTLLCTHNLAEAEALCDDVIILRAGEVLLHEPLAALRERQRPRTRLAALQPAEALAEHVRARGHIASVEDGGVIALIDARRDAPGLLRSLLSEGIEVYECRPLSATLEELFLEAVGR
;
A
#
# COMPACT_ATOMS: atom_id res chain seq x y z
N MET A 1 17.39 -8.40 -11.99
CA MET A 1 16.43 -9.23 -11.22
C MET A 1 15.30 -9.64 -12.16
N ALA A 2 14.70 -10.82 -11.96
CA ALA A 2 13.55 -11.24 -12.77
C ALA A 2 12.33 -10.39 -12.43
N THR A 3 11.56 -10.02 -13.44
CA THR A 3 10.39 -9.12 -13.32
C THR A 3 9.12 -9.95 -13.13
N ALA A 4 8.32 -9.61 -12.12
CA ALA A 4 7.04 -10.24 -11.88
C ALA A 4 5.89 -9.54 -12.60
N ILE A 5 5.92 -8.21 -12.65
CA ILE A 5 4.93 -7.38 -13.33
C ILE A 5 5.68 -6.36 -14.17
N ALA A 6 5.27 -6.15 -15.43
CA ALA A 6 5.74 -5.02 -16.21
C ALA A 6 4.62 -4.43 -17.06
N PHE A 7 4.60 -3.11 -17.11
CA PHE A 7 3.87 -2.27 -18.05
C PHE A 7 4.90 -1.55 -18.91
N ASP A 8 4.79 -1.66 -20.21
CA ASP A 8 5.72 -1.07 -21.17
C ASP A 8 4.95 -0.23 -22.20
N GLY A 9 5.07 1.09 -22.10
CA GLY A 9 4.32 2.05 -22.92
C GLY A 9 2.81 1.83 -22.91
N THR A 10 2.27 1.29 -21.81
CA THR A 10 0.91 0.78 -21.76
C THR A 10 -0.12 1.89 -21.72
N SER A 11 -1.04 1.85 -22.68
CA SER A 11 -2.18 2.76 -22.76
C SER A 11 -3.50 2.00 -22.65
N LYS A 12 -4.50 2.63 -22.01
CA LYS A 12 -5.86 2.10 -21.99
C LYS A 12 -6.88 3.21 -22.19
N ARG A 13 -7.61 3.12 -23.30
CA ARG A 13 -8.80 3.92 -23.60
C ARG A 13 -10.03 3.03 -23.59
N TYR A 14 -11.07 3.43 -22.89
CA TYR A 14 -12.37 2.77 -22.91
C TYR A 14 -13.20 3.19 -24.13
N ARG A 15 -14.21 2.40 -24.48
CA ARG A 15 -15.11 2.67 -25.62
C ARG A 15 -15.86 4.01 -25.52
N ASN A 16 -16.13 4.48 -24.29
CA ASN A 16 -16.74 5.78 -24.02
C ASN A 16 -15.77 6.98 -24.16
N GLY A 17 -14.54 6.74 -24.64
CA GLY A 17 -13.51 7.77 -24.82
C GLY A 17 -12.63 8.04 -23.60
N THR A 18 -12.97 7.53 -22.41
CA THR A 18 -12.20 7.73 -21.18
C THR A 18 -10.81 7.10 -21.32
N ILE A 19 -9.75 7.90 -21.11
CA ILE A 19 -8.37 7.43 -21.07
C ILE A 19 -8.04 7.10 -19.61
N ALA A 20 -7.79 5.84 -19.31
CA ALA A 20 -7.47 5.37 -17.97
C ALA A 20 -5.96 5.22 -17.72
N LEU A 21 -5.17 4.94 -18.77
CA LEU A 21 -3.71 4.89 -18.72
C LEU A 21 -3.13 5.55 -19.97
N ARG A 22 -2.03 6.30 -19.81
CA ARG A 22 -1.36 7.10 -20.84
C ARG A 22 0.11 6.67 -20.92
N GLU A 23 0.41 5.70 -21.78
CA GLU A 23 1.79 5.22 -22.06
C GLU A 23 2.63 4.94 -20.80
N VAL A 24 1.99 4.33 -19.79
CA VAL A 24 2.66 4.09 -18.52
C VAL A 24 3.72 2.99 -18.67
N THR A 25 4.89 3.23 -18.05
CA THR A 25 6.00 2.27 -17.99
C THR A 25 6.46 2.14 -16.53
N TRP A 26 6.33 0.93 -15.98
CA TRP A 26 6.80 0.58 -14.66
C TRP A 26 6.91 -0.94 -14.50
N SER A 27 7.70 -1.40 -13.54
CA SER A 27 7.88 -2.84 -13.31
C SER A 27 8.10 -3.15 -11.84
N ILE A 28 7.73 -4.37 -11.43
CA ILE A 28 7.91 -4.89 -10.09
C ILE A 28 8.76 -6.16 -10.20
N PRO A 29 9.91 -6.25 -9.49
CA PRO A 29 10.73 -7.45 -9.46
C PRO A 29 10.07 -8.56 -8.63
N ILE A 30 10.46 -9.80 -8.87
CA ILE A 30 10.02 -10.95 -8.06
C ILE A 30 10.45 -10.73 -6.60
N GLY A 31 9.53 -10.97 -5.65
CA GLY A 31 9.72 -10.83 -4.22
C GLY A 31 9.48 -9.43 -3.66
N ALA A 32 9.28 -8.42 -4.51
CA ALA A 32 8.98 -7.05 -4.05
C ALA A 32 7.52 -6.89 -3.60
N ARG A 33 7.32 -6.00 -2.63
CA ARG A 33 6.01 -5.54 -2.15
C ARG A 33 5.82 -4.10 -2.55
N ALA A 34 5.13 -3.89 -3.68
CA ALA A 34 4.90 -2.56 -4.23
C ALA A 34 3.46 -2.11 -4.04
N CYS A 35 3.25 -0.81 -3.81
CA CYS A 35 1.93 -0.22 -3.87
C CYS A 35 1.76 0.67 -5.11
N LEU A 36 0.60 0.57 -5.75
CA LEU A 36 0.12 1.50 -6.76
C LEU A 36 -0.83 2.47 -6.06
N LEU A 37 -0.31 3.66 -5.75
CA LEU A 37 -0.97 4.69 -4.96
C LEU A 37 -1.56 5.76 -5.88
N GLY A 38 -2.73 6.26 -5.54
CA GLY A 38 -3.34 7.37 -6.27
C GLY A 38 -4.81 7.58 -5.93
N PRO A 39 -5.37 8.75 -6.28
CA PRO A 39 -6.78 9.05 -6.03
C PRO A 39 -7.71 8.13 -6.85
N ASN A 40 -9.01 8.21 -6.57
CA ASN A 40 -10.01 7.53 -7.37
C ASN A 40 -9.96 8.02 -8.83
N GLY A 41 -10.08 7.09 -9.78
CA GLY A 41 -9.98 7.40 -11.21
C GLY A 41 -8.55 7.54 -11.75
N SER A 42 -7.49 7.36 -10.93
CA SER A 42 -6.11 7.46 -11.40
C SER A 42 -5.66 6.34 -12.35
N GLY A 43 -6.39 5.20 -12.39
CA GLY A 43 -6.07 4.05 -13.26
C GLY A 43 -5.70 2.76 -12.51
N LYS A 44 -5.67 2.74 -11.16
CA LYS A 44 -5.29 1.58 -10.32
C LYS A 44 -6.08 0.31 -10.65
N THR A 45 -7.40 0.37 -10.55
CA THR A 45 -8.28 -0.79 -10.87
C THR A 45 -8.17 -1.18 -12.34
N THR A 46 -7.92 -0.23 -13.24
CA THR A 46 -7.64 -0.54 -14.66
C THR A 46 -6.36 -1.34 -14.81
N SER A 47 -5.30 -0.99 -14.08
CA SER A 47 -4.04 -1.74 -14.07
C SER A 47 -4.24 -3.17 -13.55
N ILE A 48 -4.97 -3.35 -12.45
CA ILE A 48 -5.33 -4.69 -11.95
C ILE A 48 -6.12 -5.49 -13.00
N ARG A 49 -7.12 -4.90 -13.64
CA ARG A 49 -7.94 -5.57 -14.66
C ARG A 49 -7.14 -5.96 -15.91
N LEU A 50 -6.15 -5.15 -16.29
CA LEU A 50 -5.20 -5.51 -17.34
C LEU A 50 -4.35 -6.71 -16.91
N LEU A 51 -3.78 -6.70 -15.70
CA LEU A 51 -3.03 -7.82 -15.14
C LEU A 51 -3.86 -9.11 -14.98
N GLN A 52 -5.16 -8.99 -14.80
CA GLN A 52 -6.08 -10.14 -14.74
C GLN A 52 -6.46 -10.68 -16.14
N GLY A 53 -6.09 -9.97 -17.22
CA GLY A 53 -6.55 -10.29 -18.57
C GLY A 53 -8.04 -9.99 -18.80
N ALA A 54 -8.70 -9.30 -17.86
CA ALA A 54 -10.09 -8.86 -18.01
C ALA A 54 -10.23 -7.69 -18.98
N LEU A 55 -9.13 -6.97 -19.21
CA LEU A 55 -9.02 -5.91 -20.19
C LEU A 55 -7.78 -6.15 -21.06
N THR A 56 -7.85 -5.68 -22.31
CA THR A 56 -6.71 -5.62 -23.22
C THR A 56 -6.21 -4.18 -23.31
N PRO A 57 -4.88 -3.92 -23.29
CA PRO A 57 -4.34 -2.59 -23.51
C PRO A 57 -4.71 -2.09 -24.91
N THR A 58 -4.81 -0.76 -25.08
CA THR A 58 -5.02 -0.13 -26.40
C THR A 58 -3.72 0.27 -27.08
N GLY A 59 -2.59 0.23 -26.35
CA GLY A 59 -1.23 0.45 -26.81
C GLY A 59 -0.25 -0.09 -25.78
N GLY A 60 0.98 -0.40 -26.22
CA GLY A 60 2.00 -0.99 -25.37
C GLY A 60 1.72 -2.44 -24.98
N SER A 61 2.40 -2.90 -23.93
CA SER A 61 2.27 -4.28 -23.46
C SER A 61 2.21 -4.37 -21.92
N VAL A 62 1.63 -5.47 -21.43
CA VAL A 62 1.59 -5.83 -20.00
C VAL A 62 2.08 -7.26 -19.86
N SER A 63 2.96 -7.53 -18.90
CA SER A 63 3.40 -8.87 -18.58
C SER A 63 3.21 -9.22 -17.11
N LEU A 64 2.99 -10.51 -16.84
CA LEU A 64 2.73 -11.10 -15.55
C LEU A 64 3.57 -12.36 -15.39
N LEU A 65 4.47 -12.39 -14.41
CA LEU A 65 5.40 -13.50 -14.15
C LEU A 65 6.19 -13.93 -15.42
N GLY A 66 6.59 -12.96 -16.24
CA GLY A 66 7.32 -13.16 -17.49
C GLY A 66 6.45 -13.43 -18.73
N GLU A 67 5.14 -13.65 -18.58
CA GLU A 67 4.22 -13.94 -19.66
C GLU A 67 3.43 -12.69 -20.08
N THR A 68 3.36 -12.42 -21.37
CA THR A 68 2.53 -11.32 -21.90
C THR A 68 1.05 -11.61 -21.64
N VAL A 69 0.34 -10.64 -21.08
CA VAL A 69 -1.10 -10.75 -20.82
C VAL A 69 -1.85 -11.03 -22.12
N ASN A 70 -2.75 -12.03 -22.07
CA ASN A 70 -3.46 -12.61 -23.21
C ASN A 70 -2.58 -13.33 -24.23
N GLY A 71 -1.30 -13.60 -23.93
CA GLY A 71 -0.43 -14.49 -24.68
C GLY A 71 -0.75 -15.98 -24.44
N ALA A 72 -0.08 -16.86 -25.17
CA ALA A 72 -0.36 -18.30 -25.14
C ALA A 72 -0.22 -18.94 -23.74
N ASN A 73 0.79 -18.55 -22.97
CA ASN A 73 1.10 -19.12 -21.65
C ASN A 73 0.54 -18.30 -20.48
N TYR A 74 -0.17 -17.21 -20.77
CA TYR A 74 -0.71 -16.32 -19.72
C TYR A 74 -1.61 -17.04 -18.72
N GLY A 75 -2.35 -18.06 -19.15
CA GLY A 75 -3.23 -18.84 -18.27
C GLY A 75 -2.49 -19.48 -17.09
N ASP A 76 -1.26 -19.95 -17.30
CA ASP A 76 -0.45 -20.57 -16.25
C ASP A 76 0.10 -19.50 -15.28
N ALA A 77 0.57 -18.37 -15.79
CA ALA A 77 0.97 -17.24 -14.95
C ALA A 77 -0.18 -16.76 -14.06
N ARG A 78 -1.39 -16.65 -14.63
CA ARG A 78 -2.58 -16.23 -13.89
C ARG A 78 -2.97 -17.18 -12.77
N ARG A 79 -2.84 -18.51 -12.95
CA ARG A 79 -3.12 -19.51 -11.89
C ARG A 79 -2.18 -19.40 -10.70
N ARG A 80 -1.00 -18.78 -10.89
CA ARG A 80 -0.02 -18.52 -9.83
C ARG A 80 -0.27 -17.21 -9.10
N CYS A 81 -1.37 -16.50 -9.42
CA CYS A 81 -1.74 -15.24 -8.80
C CYS A 81 -2.94 -15.41 -7.88
N GLY A 82 -2.83 -14.91 -6.64
CA GLY A 82 -3.96 -14.70 -5.75
C GLY A 82 -4.51 -13.28 -5.93
N ILE A 83 -5.83 -13.16 -5.99
CA ILE A 83 -6.50 -11.88 -6.26
C ILE A 83 -7.47 -11.57 -5.14
N VAL A 84 -7.30 -10.39 -4.52
CA VAL A 84 -8.26 -9.80 -3.57
C VAL A 84 -8.86 -8.58 -4.25
N PRO A 85 -10.09 -8.68 -4.81
CA PRO A 85 -10.73 -7.58 -5.51
C PRO A 85 -11.29 -6.54 -4.54
N GLN A 86 -11.49 -5.31 -5.01
CA GLN A 86 -12.12 -4.23 -4.24
C GLN A 86 -13.53 -4.63 -3.77
N ASN A 87 -14.36 -5.05 -4.72
CA ASN A 87 -15.69 -5.59 -4.45
C ASN A 87 -15.62 -7.10 -4.64
N ALA A 88 -15.63 -7.80 -3.58
CA ALA A 88 -15.52 -9.25 -3.61
C ALA A 88 -16.82 -9.89 -4.09
N GLY A 89 -17.54 -9.42 -5.06
CA GLY A 89 -18.74 -10.05 -5.65
C GLY A 89 -19.16 -11.36 -4.96
N MET A 90 -19.29 -11.28 -3.62
CA MET A 90 -19.38 -12.47 -2.79
C MET A 90 -20.73 -13.11 -3.02
N TYR A 91 -20.71 -14.41 -3.24
CA TYR A 91 -21.93 -15.21 -3.23
C TYR A 91 -22.47 -15.23 -1.79
N ALA A 92 -23.31 -14.23 -1.48
CA ALA A 92 -23.80 -13.95 -0.13
C ALA A 92 -24.46 -15.18 0.56
N ASP A 93 -25.04 -16.05 -0.22
CA ASP A 93 -25.72 -17.28 0.22
C ASP A 93 -24.79 -18.46 0.50
N LEU A 94 -23.55 -18.45 0.02
CA LEU A 94 -22.58 -19.49 0.33
C LEU A 94 -22.11 -19.35 1.77
N THR A 95 -21.86 -20.48 2.42
CA THR A 95 -21.12 -20.53 3.68
C THR A 95 -19.64 -20.24 3.44
N THR A 96 -18.91 -19.92 4.50
CA THR A 96 -17.45 -19.74 4.44
C THR A 96 -16.77 -20.95 3.80
N ALA A 97 -17.14 -22.17 4.22
CA ALA A 97 -16.57 -23.41 3.69
C ALA A 97 -16.88 -23.60 2.21
N GLU A 98 -18.12 -23.34 1.79
CA GLU A 98 -18.53 -23.44 0.39
C GLU A 98 -17.83 -22.43 -0.51
N TYR A 99 -17.61 -21.19 -0.02
CA TYR A 99 -16.88 -20.17 -0.76
C TYR A 99 -15.39 -20.54 -0.92
N LEU A 100 -14.75 -21.04 0.12
CA LEU A 100 -13.37 -21.52 0.04
C LEU A 100 -13.25 -22.74 -0.87
N GLU A 101 -14.23 -23.68 -0.83
CA GLU A 101 -14.26 -24.81 -1.73
C GLU A 101 -14.45 -24.39 -3.20
N LEU A 102 -15.28 -23.38 -3.46
CA LEU A 102 -15.41 -22.79 -4.79
C LEU A 102 -14.06 -22.23 -5.27
N ALA A 103 -13.37 -21.46 -4.41
CA ALA A 103 -12.05 -20.94 -4.73
C ALA A 103 -11.04 -22.06 -5.01
N ARG A 104 -11.02 -23.11 -4.18
CA ARG A 104 -10.17 -24.29 -4.38
C ARG A 104 -10.38 -24.94 -5.75
N ARG A 105 -11.64 -25.09 -6.16
CA ARG A 105 -11.97 -25.64 -7.49
C ARG A 105 -11.52 -24.75 -8.63
N LEU A 106 -11.66 -23.42 -8.48
CA LEU A 106 -11.23 -22.45 -9.50
C LEU A 106 -9.71 -22.42 -9.67
N TYR A 107 -8.96 -22.51 -8.56
CA TYR A 107 -7.50 -22.56 -8.58
C TYR A 107 -6.94 -23.96 -8.86
N GLY A 108 -7.75 -25.01 -8.72
CA GLY A 108 -7.37 -26.42 -8.93
C GLY A 108 -6.51 -27.01 -7.79
N ARG A 109 -6.26 -26.25 -6.71
CA ARG A 109 -5.42 -26.66 -5.57
C ARG A 109 -5.76 -25.85 -4.31
N GLY A 110 -5.30 -26.33 -3.16
CA GLY A 110 -5.41 -25.64 -1.88
C GLY A 110 -5.94 -26.51 -0.75
N ASP A 111 -5.58 -26.18 0.47
CA ASP A 111 -6.01 -26.87 1.71
C ASP A 111 -6.99 -25.99 2.49
N LEU A 112 -8.26 -26.39 2.53
CA LEU A 112 -9.33 -25.68 3.22
C LEU A 112 -9.14 -25.68 4.73
N GLY A 113 -8.69 -26.80 5.30
CA GLY A 113 -8.49 -26.94 6.74
C GLY A 113 -7.45 -25.93 7.23
N ARG A 114 -6.30 -25.91 6.56
CA ARG A 114 -5.23 -24.96 6.82
C ARG A 114 -5.67 -23.49 6.64
N ALA A 115 -6.42 -23.19 5.59
CA ALA A 115 -6.92 -21.83 5.35
C ALA A 115 -7.89 -21.40 6.46
N ILE A 116 -8.83 -22.26 6.86
CA ILE A 116 -9.79 -21.98 7.94
C ILE A 116 -9.03 -21.71 9.27
N GLU A 117 -8.05 -22.53 9.60
CA GLU A 117 -7.23 -22.37 10.81
C GLU A 117 -6.41 -21.09 10.77
N GLN A 118 -5.63 -20.88 9.71
CA GLN A 118 -4.71 -19.74 9.55
C GLN A 118 -5.44 -18.40 9.62
N PHE A 119 -6.68 -18.34 9.10
CA PHE A 119 -7.47 -17.11 9.07
C PHE A 119 -8.50 -17.02 10.21
N GLY A 120 -8.47 -17.95 11.18
CA GLY A 120 -9.37 -17.93 12.32
C GLY A 120 -10.85 -18.00 11.92
N LEU A 121 -11.18 -18.80 10.90
CA LEU A 121 -12.53 -18.92 10.33
C LEU A 121 -13.35 -20.09 10.90
N GLY A 122 -12.79 -20.83 11.86
CA GLY A 122 -13.40 -22.07 12.38
C GLY A 122 -14.82 -21.87 12.89
N GLU A 123 -15.07 -20.90 13.76
CA GLU A 123 -16.41 -20.62 14.33
C GLU A 123 -17.40 -20.05 13.29
N HIS A 124 -16.90 -19.63 12.12
CA HIS A 124 -17.68 -19.06 11.03
C HIS A 124 -17.76 -19.96 9.81
N ARG A 125 -17.24 -21.20 9.91
CA ARG A 125 -17.14 -22.14 8.80
C ARG A 125 -18.48 -22.38 8.09
N ASP A 126 -19.53 -22.58 8.87
CA ASP A 126 -20.86 -22.94 8.37
C ASP A 126 -21.82 -21.74 8.32
N LYS A 127 -21.34 -20.53 8.66
CA LYS A 127 -22.11 -19.29 8.52
C LYS A 127 -22.09 -18.80 7.08
N ARG A 128 -23.25 -18.34 6.60
CA ARG A 128 -23.33 -17.67 5.30
C ARG A 128 -22.54 -16.37 5.30
N LEU A 129 -21.94 -16.02 4.17
CA LEU A 129 -21.14 -14.79 4.05
C LEU A 129 -21.96 -13.54 4.35
N ALA A 130 -23.26 -13.50 3.97
CA ALA A 130 -24.16 -12.41 4.32
C ALA A 130 -24.33 -12.18 5.83
N GLN A 131 -24.05 -13.16 6.67
CA GLN A 131 -24.18 -13.10 8.12
C GLN A 131 -22.90 -12.63 8.83
N LEU A 132 -21.81 -12.50 8.10
CA LEU A 132 -20.52 -12.10 8.62
C LEU A 132 -20.38 -10.56 8.61
N SER A 133 -19.62 -10.02 9.57
CA SER A 133 -19.20 -8.62 9.51
C SER A 133 -18.30 -8.37 8.29
N GLY A 134 -18.20 -7.11 7.83
CA GLY A 134 -17.35 -6.75 6.70
C GLY A 134 -15.90 -7.20 6.86
N GLY A 135 -15.34 -7.11 8.08
CA GLY A 135 -14.00 -7.59 8.38
C GLY A 135 -13.85 -9.10 8.20
N PHE A 136 -14.82 -9.89 8.71
CA PHE A 136 -14.82 -11.34 8.50
C PHE A 136 -15.01 -11.72 7.02
N GLN A 137 -15.91 -11.05 6.31
CA GLN A 137 -16.06 -11.23 4.89
C GLN A 137 -14.74 -11.01 4.14
N ARG A 138 -14.05 -9.91 4.47
CA ARG A 138 -12.76 -9.58 3.86
C ARG A 138 -11.70 -10.63 4.17
N ARG A 139 -11.69 -11.13 5.40
CA ARG A 139 -10.80 -12.22 5.84
C ARG A 139 -11.03 -13.50 5.03
N VAL A 140 -12.28 -13.88 4.75
CA VAL A 140 -12.62 -15.02 3.88
C VAL A 140 -12.10 -14.82 2.46
N VAL A 141 -12.22 -13.60 1.90
CA VAL A 141 -11.72 -13.29 0.55
C VAL A 141 -10.20 -13.38 0.48
N VAL A 142 -9.51 -12.87 1.50
CA VAL A 142 -8.04 -12.98 1.59
C VAL A 142 -7.62 -14.45 1.73
N ALA A 143 -8.32 -15.24 2.56
CA ALA A 143 -8.08 -16.67 2.69
C ALA A 143 -8.26 -17.41 1.36
N ALA A 144 -9.31 -17.09 0.61
CA ALA A 144 -9.56 -17.66 -0.71
C ALA A 144 -8.48 -17.33 -1.74
N ALA A 145 -7.97 -16.08 -1.73
CA ALA A 145 -6.89 -15.65 -2.62
C ALA A 145 -5.56 -16.36 -2.33
N LEU A 146 -5.34 -16.76 -1.07
CA LEU A 146 -4.11 -17.43 -0.62
C LEU A 146 -4.20 -18.97 -0.67
N LEU A 147 -5.37 -19.51 -0.88
CA LEU A 147 -5.64 -20.94 -0.81
C LEU A 147 -4.73 -21.77 -1.73
N SER A 148 -4.38 -21.19 -2.90
CA SER A 148 -3.53 -21.85 -3.90
C SER A 148 -2.03 -21.61 -3.67
N GLU A 149 -1.62 -21.01 -2.55
CA GLU A 149 -0.22 -20.61 -2.28
C GLU A 149 0.40 -19.86 -3.47
N PRO A 150 -0.16 -18.70 -3.84
CA PRO A 150 0.25 -17.97 -5.03
C PRO A 150 1.67 -17.38 -4.88
N ASP A 151 2.37 -17.23 -6.01
CA ASP A 151 3.66 -16.56 -6.08
C ASP A 151 3.51 -15.02 -6.09
N LEU A 152 2.35 -14.55 -6.56
CA LEU A 152 2.03 -13.13 -6.68
C LEU A 152 0.64 -12.84 -6.13
N LEU A 153 0.54 -11.74 -5.37
CA LEU A 153 -0.72 -11.22 -4.84
C LEU A 153 -1.09 -9.91 -5.52
N LEU A 154 -2.31 -9.84 -6.01
CA LEU A 154 -2.93 -8.62 -6.53
C LEU A 154 -4.04 -8.20 -5.55
N LEU A 155 -3.84 -7.07 -4.86
CA LEU A 155 -4.73 -6.57 -3.82
C LEU A 155 -5.33 -5.24 -4.28
N ASP A 156 -6.63 -5.20 -4.54
CA ASP A 156 -7.34 -3.98 -4.97
C ASP A 156 -8.16 -3.43 -3.81
N GLU A 157 -7.68 -2.34 -3.17
CA GLU A 157 -8.33 -1.66 -2.05
C GLU A 157 -8.77 -2.65 -0.93
N PRO A 158 -7.86 -3.46 -0.36
CA PRO A 158 -8.24 -4.59 0.49
C PRO A 158 -8.89 -4.21 1.83
N SER A 159 -8.73 -2.98 2.31
CA SER A 159 -9.34 -2.49 3.56
C SER A 159 -10.46 -1.46 3.36
N VAL A 160 -10.84 -1.18 2.11
CA VAL A 160 -11.88 -0.19 1.82
C VAL A 160 -13.22 -0.56 2.47
N GLY A 161 -13.86 0.43 3.12
CA GLY A 161 -15.17 0.24 3.75
C GLY A 161 -15.14 -0.49 5.10
N LEU A 162 -13.97 -0.81 5.63
CA LEU A 162 -13.81 -1.37 6.96
C LEU A 162 -13.62 -0.26 8.01
N ASP A 163 -14.11 -0.53 9.22
CA ASP A 163 -13.76 0.30 10.37
C ASP A 163 -12.26 0.16 10.73
N PRO A 164 -11.68 1.08 11.51
CA PRO A 164 -10.24 1.07 11.82
C PRO A 164 -9.75 -0.21 12.54
N VAL A 165 -10.59 -0.88 13.32
CA VAL A 165 -10.23 -2.11 14.04
C VAL A 165 -10.16 -3.27 13.06
N ALA A 166 -11.21 -3.46 12.27
CA ALA A 166 -11.26 -4.49 11.23
C ALA A 166 -10.15 -4.30 10.18
N ALA A 167 -9.86 -3.06 9.77
CA ALA A 167 -8.77 -2.76 8.85
C ALA A 167 -7.40 -3.19 9.41
N ARG A 168 -7.12 -2.92 10.70
CA ARG A 168 -5.87 -3.37 11.36
C ARG A 168 -5.74 -4.88 11.38
N GLU A 169 -6.82 -5.60 11.66
CA GLU A 169 -6.82 -7.06 11.64
C GLU A 169 -6.51 -7.59 10.24
N VAL A 170 -7.19 -7.06 9.21
CA VAL A 170 -6.95 -7.42 7.81
C VAL A 170 -5.51 -7.11 7.40
N HIS A 171 -4.95 -5.94 7.78
CA HIS A 171 -3.54 -5.62 7.55
C HIS A 171 -2.59 -6.63 8.23
N GLY A 172 -2.94 -7.14 9.41
CA GLY A 172 -2.19 -8.22 10.08
C GLY A 172 -2.13 -9.48 9.22
N TYR A 173 -3.29 -9.96 8.73
CA TYR A 173 -3.36 -11.12 7.84
C TYR A 173 -2.64 -10.90 6.51
N LEU A 174 -2.79 -9.71 5.91
CA LEU A 174 -2.11 -9.38 4.66
C LEU A 174 -0.59 -9.35 4.84
N ARG A 175 -0.07 -8.77 5.92
CA ARG A 175 1.36 -8.73 6.20
C ARG A 175 1.98 -10.12 6.27
N GLU A 176 1.31 -11.06 6.95
CA GLU A 176 1.75 -12.45 6.98
C GLU A 176 1.65 -13.11 5.59
N ALA A 177 0.56 -12.86 4.89
CA ALA A 177 0.31 -13.38 3.54
C ALA A 177 1.36 -12.92 2.50
N MET A 178 1.85 -11.70 2.65
CA MET A 178 2.82 -11.07 1.73
C MET A 178 4.25 -11.54 1.95
N LYS A 179 4.57 -12.18 3.09
CA LYS A 179 5.93 -12.68 3.37
C LYS A 179 6.40 -13.67 2.30
N GLY A 180 7.56 -13.36 1.70
CA GLY A 180 8.18 -14.22 0.67
C GLY A 180 7.44 -14.23 -0.68
N ARG A 181 6.44 -13.37 -0.88
CA ARG A 181 5.67 -13.29 -2.13
C ARG A 181 5.83 -11.93 -2.79
N THR A 182 5.72 -11.92 -4.10
CA THR A 182 5.55 -10.67 -4.83
C THR A 182 4.15 -10.12 -4.58
N THR A 183 4.02 -8.82 -4.33
CA THR A 183 2.71 -8.22 -4.09
C THR A 183 2.57 -6.89 -4.80
N LEU A 184 1.44 -6.68 -5.46
CA LEU A 184 0.96 -5.38 -5.90
C LEU A 184 -0.29 -5.03 -5.10
N LEU A 185 -0.18 -4.00 -4.25
CA LEU A 185 -1.27 -3.39 -3.51
C LEU A 185 -1.74 -2.14 -4.25
N CYS A 186 -2.99 -2.09 -4.67
CA CYS A 186 -3.62 -0.85 -5.15
C CYS A 186 -4.41 -0.23 -4.00
N THR A 187 -4.08 1.01 -3.65
CA THR A 187 -4.78 1.73 -2.57
C THR A 187 -4.74 3.24 -2.79
N HIS A 188 -5.64 3.95 -2.16
CA HIS A 188 -5.56 5.40 -1.96
C HIS A 188 -5.22 5.75 -0.51
N ASN A 189 -5.10 4.74 0.37
CA ASN A 189 -4.79 4.91 1.78
C ASN A 189 -3.25 4.85 1.99
N LEU A 190 -2.68 5.99 2.31
CA LEU A 190 -1.24 6.15 2.52
C LEU A 190 -0.72 5.33 3.70
N ALA A 191 -1.47 5.26 4.80
CA ALA A 191 -1.09 4.48 5.97
C ALA A 191 -1.07 2.96 5.66
N GLU A 192 -2.00 2.48 4.81
CA GLU A 192 -2.00 1.10 4.33
C GLU A 192 -0.77 0.80 3.47
N ALA A 193 -0.42 1.71 2.54
CA ALA A 193 0.77 1.59 1.70
C ALA A 193 2.05 1.53 2.55
N GLU A 194 2.20 2.43 3.53
CA GLU A 194 3.35 2.45 4.45
C GLU A 194 3.47 1.20 5.32
N ALA A 195 2.33 0.66 5.75
CA ALA A 195 2.30 -0.51 6.63
C ALA A 195 2.63 -1.82 5.92
N LEU A 196 2.39 -1.92 4.61
CA LEU A 196 2.39 -3.18 3.87
C LEU A 196 3.45 -3.27 2.76
N CYS A 197 3.92 -2.14 2.20
CA CYS A 197 4.77 -2.11 1.02
C CYS A 197 6.15 -1.49 1.28
N ASP A 198 7.10 -1.82 0.40
CA ASP A 198 8.46 -1.28 0.42
C ASP A 198 8.70 -0.32 -0.75
N ASP A 199 7.98 -0.51 -1.86
CA ASP A 199 8.05 0.32 -3.06
C ASP A 199 6.72 1.03 -3.31
N VAL A 200 6.79 2.26 -3.85
CA VAL A 200 5.61 3.03 -4.21
C VAL A 200 5.65 3.49 -5.67
N ILE A 201 4.53 3.30 -6.35
CA ILE A 201 4.27 3.83 -7.68
C ILE A 201 3.10 4.81 -7.52
N ILE A 202 3.31 6.10 -7.77
CA ILE A 202 2.24 7.11 -7.70
C ILE A 202 1.62 7.28 -9.07
N LEU A 203 0.32 7.01 -9.17
CA LEU A 203 -0.47 7.13 -10.39
C LEU A 203 -1.49 8.27 -10.26
N ARG A 204 -1.50 9.19 -11.23
CA ARG A 204 -2.44 10.31 -11.30
C ARG A 204 -2.90 10.51 -12.74
N ALA A 205 -4.22 10.61 -12.95
CA ALA A 205 -4.83 10.85 -14.26
C ALA A 205 -4.31 9.91 -15.38
N GLY A 206 -3.97 8.67 -15.02
CA GLY A 206 -3.46 7.67 -15.96
C GLY A 206 -1.97 7.77 -16.26
N GLU A 207 -1.21 8.60 -15.55
CA GLU A 207 0.24 8.78 -15.69
C GLU A 207 0.98 8.37 -14.42
N VAL A 208 2.19 7.82 -14.57
CA VAL A 208 3.08 7.53 -13.44
C VAL A 208 3.88 8.79 -13.10
N LEU A 209 3.65 9.34 -11.91
CA LEU A 209 4.37 10.51 -11.42
C LEU A 209 5.69 10.13 -10.75
N LEU A 210 5.70 8.97 -10.07
CA LEU A 210 6.83 8.51 -9.28
C LEU A 210 6.84 6.99 -9.22
N HIS A 211 8.03 6.39 -9.23
CA HIS A 211 8.24 4.98 -8.91
C HIS A 211 9.56 4.82 -8.16
N GLU A 212 9.52 4.62 -6.85
CA GLU A 212 10.71 4.56 -6.01
C GLU A 212 10.48 3.71 -4.75
N PRO A 213 11.55 3.15 -4.14
CA PRO A 213 11.50 2.58 -2.82
C PRO A 213 11.09 3.61 -1.77
N LEU A 214 10.22 3.24 -0.82
CA LEU A 214 9.82 4.10 0.30
C LEU A 214 11.01 4.57 1.15
N ALA A 215 12.03 3.72 1.29
CA ALA A 215 13.26 4.09 1.99
C ALA A 215 13.98 5.26 1.29
N ALA A 216 14.12 5.20 -0.05
CA ALA A 216 14.76 6.26 -0.83
C ALA A 216 13.98 7.58 -0.76
N LEU A 217 12.65 7.50 -0.77
CA LEU A 217 11.80 8.69 -0.59
C LEU A 217 12.00 9.33 0.78
N ARG A 218 12.12 8.54 1.84
CA ARG A 218 12.38 9.03 3.20
C ARG A 218 13.77 9.65 3.35
N GLU A 219 14.77 9.09 2.69
CA GLU A 219 16.16 9.60 2.72
C GLU A 219 16.33 10.95 2.02
N ARG A 220 15.51 11.26 1.02
CA ARG A 220 15.53 12.58 0.33
C ARG A 220 14.96 13.71 1.16
N GLN A 221 14.21 13.41 2.19
CA GLN A 221 13.64 14.41 3.07
C GLN A 221 14.70 14.99 3.98
N ARG A 222 14.64 16.30 4.18
CA ARG A 222 15.49 16.95 5.18
C ARG A 222 15.14 16.39 6.55
N PRO A 223 16.14 16.03 7.38
CA PRO A 223 15.87 15.54 8.71
C PRO A 223 15.05 16.58 9.49
N ARG A 224 13.98 16.13 10.12
CA ARG A 224 13.11 16.97 10.95
C ARG A 224 13.07 16.41 12.36
N THR A 225 13.07 17.32 13.34
CA THR A 225 12.98 16.97 14.75
C THR A 225 11.89 17.78 15.40
N ARG A 226 10.98 17.11 16.10
CA ARG A 226 10.01 17.78 16.96
C ARG A 226 10.65 18.09 18.29
N LEU A 227 10.50 19.34 18.72
CA LEU A 227 10.90 19.85 20.02
C LEU A 227 9.67 20.39 20.74
N ALA A 228 9.57 20.13 22.06
CA ALA A 228 8.61 20.80 22.90
C ALA A 228 9.26 21.18 24.23
N ALA A 229 8.90 22.34 24.76
CA ALA A 229 9.44 22.92 26.00
C ALA A 229 8.30 23.36 26.92
N LEU A 230 8.63 23.68 28.17
CA LEU A 230 7.66 24.28 29.12
C LEU A 230 7.28 25.71 28.70
N GLN A 231 8.15 26.41 27.98
CA GLN A 231 7.86 27.71 27.40
C GLN A 231 6.94 27.60 26.18
N PRO A 232 6.24 28.70 25.80
CA PRO A 232 5.40 28.71 24.59
C PRO A 232 6.18 28.29 23.33
N ALA A 233 5.51 27.56 22.42
CA ALA A 233 6.13 27.04 21.21
C ALA A 233 6.73 28.14 20.32
N GLU A 234 6.11 29.32 20.27
CA GLU A 234 6.61 30.48 19.53
C GLU A 234 7.96 30.94 20.07
N ALA A 235 8.12 31.05 21.40
CA ALA A 235 9.38 31.42 22.03
C ALA A 235 10.47 30.39 21.76
N LEU A 236 10.14 29.08 21.86
CA LEU A 236 11.05 28.00 21.50
C LEU A 236 11.47 28.09 20.02
N ALA A 237 10.54 28.36 19.11
CA ALA A 237 10.82 28.50 17.69
C ALA A 237 11.76 29.68 17.39
N GLU A 238 11.58 30.81 18.06
CA GLU A 238 12.47 31.97 17.95
C GLU A 238 13.90 31.64 18.37
N HIS A 239 14.08 30.95 19.50
CA HIS A 239 15.38 30.50 19.97
C HIS A 239 16.05 29.51 19.01
N VAL A 240 15.30 28.62 18.42
CA VAL A 240 15.78 27.65 17.40
C VAL A 240 16.22 28.41 16.14
N ARG A 241 15.41 29.38 15.67
CA ARG A 241 15.73 30.20 14.48
C ARG A 241 16.94 31.10 14.70
N ALA A 242 17.08 31.69 15.91
CA ALA A 242 18.22 32.52 16.26
C ALA A 242 19.57 31.77 16.15
N ARG A 243 19.58 30.44 16.17
CA ARG A 243 20.74 29.57 15.98
C ARG A 243 20.93 29.09 14.54
N GLY A 244 20.25 29.73 13.60
CA GLY A 244 20.36 29.43 12.16
C GLY A 244 19.60 28.21 11.68
N HIS A 245 18.73 27.63 12.52
CA HIS A 245 17.89 26.49 12.10
C HIS A 245 16.55 26.99 11.60
N ILE A 246 16.01 26.28 10.58
CA ILE A 246 14.65 26.52 10.09
C ILE A 246 13.69 25.82 11.06
N ALA A 247 12.68 26.54 11.56
CA ALA A 247 11.71 26.02 12.50
C ALA A 247 10.31 26.58 12.25
N SER A 248 9.28 25.73 12.37
CA SER A 248 7.86 26.07 12.35
C SER A 248 7.18 25.62 13.65
N VAL A 249 6.08 26.28 13.99
CA VAL A 249 5.25 25.88 15.13
C VAL A 249 4.09 25.03 14.58
N GLU A 250 3.94 23.83 15.12
CA GLU A 250 2.91 22.87 14.73
C GLU A 250 2.43 22.08 15.97
N ASP A 251 1.13 21.96 16.13
CA ASP A 251 0.49 21.18 17.23
C ASP A 251 1.09 21.44 18.62
N GLY A 252 1.31 22.72 18.95
CA GLY A 252 1.84 23.12 20.26
C GLY A 252 3.31 22.79 20.50
N GLY A 253 4.03 22.33 19.48
CA GLY A 253 5.49 22.10 19.49
C GLY A 253 6.20 22.81 18.34
N VAL A 254 7.50 22.60 18.23
CA VAL A 254 8.34 23.16 17.18
C VAL A 254 8.90 22.04 16.30
N ILE A 255 8.71 22.15 15.01
CA ILE A 255 9.36 21.30 14.01
C ILE A 255 10.59 22.02 13.49
N ALA A 256 11.77 21.51 13.83
CA ALA A 256 13.04 22.04 13.36
C ALA A 256 13.64 21.17 12.25
N LEU A 257 14.18 21.78 11.20
CA LEU A 257 14.89 21.07 10.12
C LEU A 257 16.31 20.71 10.57
N ILE A 258 16.42 19.76 11.48
CA ILE A 258 17.68 19.28 12.06
C ILE A 258 17.67 17.77 12.21
N ASP A 259 18.85 17.15 12.17
CA ASP A 259 19.03 15.75 12.52
C ASP A 259 19.02 15.56 14.03
N ALA A 260 18.12 14.72 14.54
CA ALA A 260 17.94 14.49 15.97
C ALA A 260 19.18 13.89 16.66
N ARG A 261 20.03 13.16 15.93
CA ARG A 261 21.23 12.53 16.50
C ARG A 261 22.46 13.43 16.39
N ARG A 262 22.59 14.14 15.26
CA ARG A 262 23.77 14.96 14.96
C ARG A 262 23.66 16.39 15.51
N ASP A 263 22.55 17.05 15.26
CA ASP A 263 22.39 18.48 15.50
C ASP A 263 21.68 18.80 16.83
N ALA A 264 20.70 17.96 17.23
CA ALA A 264 19.90 18.21 18.42
C ALA A 264 20.70 18.23 19.74
N PRO A 265 21.74 17.40 19.99
CA PRO A 265 22.47 17.47 21.24
C PRO A 265 23.16 18.82 21.50
N GLY A 266 23.66 19.49 20.44
CA GLY A 266 24.21 20.83 20.52
C GLY A 266 23.15 21.87 20.79
N LEU A 267 22.06 21.83 20.04
CA LEU A 267 20.91 22.70 20.19
C LEU A 267 20.30 22.62 21.59
N LEU A 268 20.05 21.43 22.10
CA LEU A 268 19.48 21.22 23.44
C LEU A 268 20.34 21.79 24.55
N ARG A 269 21.66 21.60 24.50
CA ARG A 269 22.57 22.18 25.48
C ARG A 269 22.50 23.71 25.48
N SER A 270 22.42 24.32 24.30
CA SER A 270 22.31 25.77 24.17
C SER A 270 20.97 26.29 24.70
N LEU A 271 19.87 25.62 24.40
CA LEU A 271 18.54 25.97 24.91
C LEU A 271 18.47 25.87 26.44
N LEU A 272 19.00 24.79 27.01
CA LEU A 272 19.07 24.60 28.46
C LEU A 272 19.92 25.67 29.16
N SER A 273 21.04 26.13 28.57
CA SER A 273 21.87 27.18 29.13
C SER A 273 21.17 28.56 29.16
N GLU A 274 20.11 28.74 28.38
CA GLU A 274 19.26 29.94 28.37
C GLU A 274 17.97 29.76 29.19
N GLY A 275 17.85 28.65 29.95
CA GLY A 275 16.72 28.40 30.82
C GLY A 275 15.51 27.86 30.10
N ILE A 276 15.64 27.33 28.87
CA ILE A 276 14.56 26.69 28.13
C ILE A 276 14.53 25.20 28.46
N GLU A 277 13.50 24.78 29.12
CA GLU A 277 13.33 23.41 29.57
C GLU A 277 12.60 22.57 28.51
N VAL A 278 13.39 21.88 27.65
CA VAL A 278 12.89 21.00 26.60
C VAL A 278 12.56 19.63 27.20
N TYR A 279 11.30 19.19 27.10
CA TYR A 279 10.84 17.90 27.58
C TYR A 279 10.59 16.87 26.45
N GLU A 280 10.53 17.31 25.21
CA GLU A 280 10.40 16.44 24.05
C GLU A 280 11.43 16.79 22.98
N CYS A 281 12.17 15.78 22.51
CA CYS A 281 13.05 15.89 21.35
C CYS A 281 13.01 14.54 20.62
N ARG A 282 12.28 14.48 19.52
CA ARG A 282 12.17 13.25 18.73
C ARG A 282 12.29 13.49 17.24
N PRO A 283 12.97 12.57 16.51
CA PRO A 283 13.01 12.65 15.06
C PRO A 283 11.60 12.47 14.49
N LEU A 284 11.29 13.23 13.44
CA LEU A 284 10.11 13.04 12.62
C LEU A 284 10.52 12.37 11.31
N SER A 285 9.93 11.23 11.04
CA SER A 285 9.99 10.64 9.71
C SER A 285 8.93 11.33 8.83
N ALA A 286 9.30 11.67 7.60
CA ALA A 286 8.32 12.12 6.63
C ALA A 286 7.25 11.04 6.45
N THR A 287 6.01 11.44 6.48
CA THR A 287 4.89 10.55 6.15
C THR A 287 4.80 10.39 4.63
N LEU A 288 4.27 9.27 4.17
CA LEU A 288 4.00 9.08 2.74
C LEU A 288 3.00 10.15 2.22
N GLU A 289 2.17 10.72 3.12
CA GLU A 289 1.25 11.80 2.79
C GLU A 289 1.98 13.08 2.36
N GLU A 290 3.01 13.48 3.11
CA GLU A 290 3.83 14.64 2.75
C GLU A 290 4.56 14.41 1.43
N LEU A 291 5.12 13.22 1.23
CA LEU A 291 5.77 12.81 -0.02
C LEU A 291 4.81 12.80 -1.21
N PHE A 292 3.59 12.31 -0.98
CA PHE A 292 2.53 12.30 -1.98
C PHE A 292 2.11 13.73 -2.37
N LEU A 293 1.90 14.61 -1.38
CA LEU A 293 1.54 16.01 -1.63
C LEU A 293 2.63 16.77 -2.41
N GLU A 294 3.90 16.53 -2.11
CA GLU A 294 5.03 17.07 -2.87
C GLU A 294 5.05 16.57 -4.33
N ALA A 295 4.82 15.27 -4.54
CA ALA A 295 4.80 14.68 -5.88
C ALA A 295 3.58 15.13 -6.72
N VAL A 296 2.44 15.33 -6.07
CA VAL A 296 1.18 15.71 -6.71
C VAL A 296 1.03 17.23 -6.87
N GLY A 297 1.69 18.02 -6.00
CA GLY A 297 1.65 19.49 -6.02
C GLY A 297 2.59 20.12 -7.06
N ARG A 298 3.44 19.32 -7.69
CA ARG A 298 4.28 19.70 -8.85
C ARG A 298 3.54 19.38 -10.13
#